data_ad8c21558f7bc922e923aa7056897a27
#
_entry.id   ad8c21558f7bc922e923aa7056897a27
#
_cell.length_a   1.000
_cell.length_b   1.000
_cell.length_c   1.000
_cell.angle_alpha   90.00
_cell.angle_beta   90.00
_cell.angle_gamma   90.00
#
_symmetry.space_group_name_H-M   'P 1'
#
loop_
_entity.id
_entity.type
_entity.pdbx_description
1 polymer ?
#
loop_
_entity_poly.entity_id
_entity_poly.type
_entity_poly.pdbx_seq_one_letter_code
_entity_poly.pdbx_strand_id
1 'polypeptide(L)'
;MKKKFLFIAVAALVMASCSKDEQTAVNRGAAIDFRGAMATRATETVTANLNDIFVTALDKNNANFFTNEQFTKDVDNFFKSSPNSYYWPNDDSELKFFAYAPSSSDLDGTLTIDNLTKTLAGFSPKTTIADQKDFVSCKATGKKSVNESAGVALTFKHQLSQIEIKAKNDQDAYRYKVVAVRIGQPVSKGTFDFGTENWNLEMDKVNYTVPDFGEITLNGTPESLMGTGGSAMLIPQQLTAWDAAGDKPNANKGAYLAVKLQITTKAGARVYPAEVVGDYDWAAVPVNTNWEAGKKYVYTLDFTSGAGKVDPEKPNPSDPNDPFKPGDDILGNNAIKFTVQVTEWVEETKDVDM
;
A
#
# COMPACT_ATOMS: atom_id res chain seq x y z
N MET A 1 -53.81 -87.82 19.14
CA MET A 1 -52.45 -87.36 18.88
C MET A 1 -52.49 -86.25 17.86
N LYS A 2 -52.53 -85.02 18.26
CA LYS A 2 -52.40 -83.87 17.37
C LYS A 2 -51.58 -82.84 18.12
N LYS A 3 -50.30 -82.65 17.70
CA LYS A 3 -49.37 -81.61 18.24
C LYS A 3 -49.78 -80.28 17.66
N LYS A 4 -50.13 -79.38 18.53
CA LYS A 4 -50.33 -77.97 18.16
C LYS A 4 -48.98 -77.27 18.28
N PHE A 5 -48.47 -76.73 17.19
CA PHE A 5 -47.30 -75.81 17.17
C PHE A 5 -47.80 -74.40 17.51
N LEU A 6 -47.24 -73.87 18.59
CA LEU A 6 -47.48 -72.51 19.00
C LEU A 6 -46.39 -71.62 18.31
N PHE A 7 -46.81 -70.83 17.37
CA PHE A 7 -45.94 -69.85 16.77
C PHE A 7 -45.83 -68.57 17.71
N ILE A 8 -44.72 -68.40 18.34
CA ILE A 8 -44.39 -67.15 19.04
C ILE A 8 -43.89 -66.21 18.00
N ALA A 9 -44.69 -65.20 17.65
CA ALA A 9 -44.23 -64.06 16.84
C ALA A 9 -43.41 -63.10 17.74
N VAL A 10 -42.13 -63.15 17.55
CA VAL A 10 -41.24 -62.10 18.12
C VAL A 10 -41.36 -60.83 17.25
N ALA A 11 -42.11 -59.85 17.73
CA ALA A 11 -42.16 -58.56 17.13
C ALA A 11 -40.81 -57.85 17.48
N ALA A 12 -39.89 -57.87 16.54
CA ALA A 12 -38.70 -56.97 16.62
C ALA A 12 -39.17 -55.51 16.42
N LEU A 13 -39.26 -54.80 17.51
CA LEU A 13 -39.33 -53.32 17.43
C LEU A 13 -37.96 -52.80 16.85
N VAL A 14 -37.99 -52.55 15.57
CA VAL A 14 -36.95 -51.70 14.96
C VAL A 14 -37.24 -50.30 15.47
N MET A 15 -36.49 -49.87 16.51
CA MET A 15 -36.35 -48.49 16.84
C MET A 15 -35.61 -47.85 15.66
N ALA A 16 -36.35 -47.36 14.68
CA ALA A 16 -35.86 -46.38 13.75
C ALA A 16 -35.53 -45.12 14.60
N SER A 17 -34.29 -45.05 15.06
CA SER A 17 -33.69 -43.80 15.48
C SER A 17 -33.68 -42.91 14.23
N CYS A 18 -34.77 -42.20 13.98
CA CYS A 18 -34.69 -40.97 13.23
C CYS A 18 -33.79 -40.03 14.05
N SER A 19 -32.49 -40.09 13.80
CA SER A 19 -31.72 -38.87 13.94
C SER A 19 -32.44 -37.88 13.00
N LYS A 20 -33.30 -37.07 13.55
CA LYS A 20 -33.55 -35.77 12.95
C LYS A 20 -32.19 -35.09 12.91
N ASP A 21 -31.47 -35.30 11.82
CA ASP A 21 -30.77 -34.17 11.24
C ASP A 21 -31.86 -33.11 11.12
N GLU A 22 -31.93 -32.26 12.10
CA GLU A 22 -32.42 -30.93 11.91
C GLU A 22 -31.47 -30.30 10.88
N GLN A 23 -31.68 -30.67 9.61
CA GLN A 23 -31.49 -29.72 8.57
C GLN A 23 -32.44 -28.59 8.97
N THR A 24 -31.92 -27.69 9.80
CA THR A 24 -32.46 -26.36 9.92
C THR A 24 -32.69 -25.96 8.49
N ALA A 25 -33.96 -25.86 8.10
CA ALA A 25 -34.28 -25.34 6.77
C ALA A 25 -33.57 -24.04 6.69
N VAL A 26 -32.41 -24.02 6.01
CA VAL A 26 -31.62 -22.82 5.78
C VAL A 26 -32.61 -21.95 5.04
N ASN A 27 -33.20 -21.01 5.77
CA ASN A 27 -34.07 -20.05 5.18
C ASN A 27 -33.12 -19.28 4.25
N ARG A 28 -33.13 -19.64 2.97
CA ARG A 28 -32.35 -18.99 1.91
C ARG A 28 -32.99 -17.63 1.68
N GLY A 29 -32.90 -16.79 2.72
CA GLY A 29 -33.21 -15.36 2.65
C GLY A 29 -32.32 -14.68 1.61
N ALA A 30 -32.53 -13.40 1.40
CA ALA A 30 -31.67 -12.63 0.50
C ALA A 30 -30.22 -12.76 0.92
N ALA A 31 -29.36 -13.07 -0.03
CA ALA A 31 -27.90 -13.12 0.18
C ALA A 31 -27.37 -11.73 0.56
N ILE A 32 -26.27 -11.73 1.28
CA ILE A 32 -25.53 -10.50 1.57
C ILE A 32 -24.62 -10.21 0.38
N ASP A 33 -24.92 -9.13 -0.34
CA ASP A 33 -24.14 -8.64 -1.47
C ASP A 33 -23.64 -7.22 -1.19
N PHE A 34 -22.54 -6.84 -1.83
CA PHE A 34 -21.93 -5.53 -1.64
C PHE A 34 -21.85 -4.76 -2.95
N ARG A 35 -21.86 -3.43 -2.87
CA ARG A 35 -21.50 -2.50 -3.94
C ARG A 35 -20.28 -1.72 -3.52
N GLY A 36 -19.17 -1.87 -4.25
CA GLY A 36 -17.93 -1.16 -3.98
C GLY A 36 -17.84 0.14 -4.77
N ALA A 37 -17.34 1.19 -4.13
CA ALA A 37 -16.89 2.42 -4.74
C ALA A 37 -15.62 2.90 -4.04
N MET A 38 -14.75 3.62 -4.76
CA MET A 38 -13.60 4.30 -4.15
C MET A 38 -14.04 5.68 -3.65
N ALA A 39 -13.56 6.09 -2.49
CA ALA A 39 -13.83 7.41 -1.92
C ALA A 39 -13.13 8.52 -2.71
N THR A 40 -11.97 8.20 -3.27
CA THR A 40 -11.17 9.08 -4.13
C THR A 40 -10.66 8.26 -5.32
N ARG A 41 -10.39 8.92 -6.43
CA ARG A 41 -10.02 8.27 -7.69
C ARG A 41 -8.51 8.21 -7.83
N ALA A 42 -7.93 7.02 -7.95
CA ALA A 42 -6.51 6.81 -8.14
C ALA A 42 -6.18 5.82 -9.25
N THR A 43 -4.93 5.87 -9.75
CA THR A 43 -4.50 5.11 -10.93
C THR A 43 -4.29 3.61 -10.67
N GLU A 44 -4.13 3.15 -9.42
CA GLU A 44 -3.69 1.77 -9.11
C GLU A 44 -4.78 0.88 -8.55
N THR A 45 -5.60 1.32 -7.60
CA THR A 45 -6.83 0.61 -7.22
C THR A 45 -8.04 1.50 -7.49
N VAL A 46 -8.65 1.31 -8.64
CA VAL A 46 -9.83 2.04 -9.06
C VAL A 46 -11.06 1.14 -8.98
N THR A 47 -12.24 1.73 -8.92
CA THR A 47 -13.50 0.95 -8.93
C THR A 47 -13.57 -0.03 -10.11
N ALA A 48 -12.95 0.31 -11.24
CA ALA A 48 -12.93 -0.53 -12.44
C ALA A 48 -12.08 -1.80 -12.28
N ASN A 49 -10.96 -1.74 -11.56
CA ASN A 49 -10.05 -2.87 -11.37
C ASN A 49 -10.17 -3.54 -9.98
N LEU A 50 -11.08 -3.07 -9.13
CA LEU A 50 -11.43 -3.73 -7.88
C LEU A 50 -12.36 -4.91 -8.19
N ASN A 51 -11.77 -6.09 -8.39
CA ASN A 51 -12.50 -7.31 -8.77
C ASN A 51 -12.83 -8.20 -7.58
N ASP A 52 -11.95 -8.22 -6.59
CA ASP A 52 -12.10 -9.01 -5.37
C ASP A 52 -11.95 -8.13 -4.14
N ILE A 53 -12.81 -8.37 -3.16
CA ILE A 53 -12.74 -7.76 -1.83
C ILE A 53 -12.82 -8.87 -0.79
N PHE A 54 -12.23 -8.63 0.37
CA PHE A 54 -12.24 -9.52 1.51
C PHE A 54 -13.01 -8.85 2.65
N VAL A 55 -13.99 -9.56 3.19
CA VAL A 55 -14.90 -8.98 4.17
C VAL A 55 -14.98 -9.86 5.42
N THR A 56 -14.92 -9.22 6.58
CA THR A 56 -15.33 -9.81 7.86
C THR A 56 -16.58 -9.09 8.34
N ALA A 57 -17.59 -9.87 8.74
CA ALA A 57 -18.81 -9.34 9.33
C ALA A 57 -18.90 -9.69 10.82
N LEU A 58 -19.26 -8.72 11.63
CA LEU A 58 -19.59 -8.89 13.05
C LEU A 58 -21.09 -8.66 13.27
N ASP A 59 -21.68 -9.46 14.14
CA ASP A 59 -23.07 -9.30 14.55
C ASP A 59 -23.29 -8.15 15.55
N LYS A 60 -24.51 -7.97 16.00
CA LYS A 60 -24.87 -6.95 17.00
C LYS A 60 -24.12 -7.08 18.34
N ASN A 61 -23.62 -8.28 18.67
CA ASN A 61 -22.84 -8.55 19.87
C ASN A 61 -21.33 -8.45 19.63
N ASN A 62 -20.92 -8.04 18.43
CA ASN A 62 -19.55 -8.06 17.89
C ASN A 62 -18.93 -9.46 17.78
N ALA A 63 -19.73 -10.54 17.78
CA ALA A 63 -19.24 -11.86 17.43
C ALA A 63 -19.09 -12.00 15.91
N ASN A 64 -18.14 -12.83 15.47
CA ASN A 64 -17.93 -13.05 14.04
C ASN A 64 -19.15 -13.73 13.41
N PHE A 65 -19.75 -13.09 12.43
CA PHE A 65 -20.82 -13.65 11.61
C PHE A 65 -20.23 -14.43 10.43
N PHE A 66 -19.24 -13.87 9.76
CA PHE A 66 -18.29 -14.56 8.88
C PHE A 66 -16.94 -13.82 8.92
N THR A 67 -15.85 -14.51 8.54
CA THR A 67 -14.49 -13.98 8.74
C THR A 67 -13.68 -14.12 7.46
N ASN A 68 -13.14 -12.97 7.00
CA ASN A 68 -12.21 -12.89 5.87
C ASN A 68 -12.66 -13.61 4.60
N GLU A 69 -13.93 -13.47 4.26
CA GLU A 69 -14.50 -14.11 3.09
C GLU A 69 -14.29 -13.29 1.83
N GLN A 70 -13.95 -13.97 0.75
CA GLN A 70 -13.78 -13.34 -0.55
C GLN A 70 -15.14 -13.11 -1.21
N PHE A 71 -15.31 -11.90 -1.71
CA PHE A 71 -16.43 -11.52 -2.56
C PHE A 71 -15.88 -11.01 -3.89
N THR A 72 -16.35 -11.63 -4.96
CA THR A 72 -15.90 -11.30 -6.33
C THR A 72 -16.96 -10.49 -7.06
N LYS A 73 -16.53 -9.49 -7.81
CA LYS A 73 -17.40 -8.61 -8.59
C LYS A 73 -18.03 -9.38 -9.74
N ASP A 74 -19.35 -9.31 -9.83
CA ASP A 74 -20.11 -9.90 -10.92
C ASP A 74 -20.40 -8.90 -12.05
N VAL A 75 -21.12 -9.38 -13.08
CA VAL A 75 -21.50 -8.58 -14.25
C VAL A 75 -22.42 -7.41 -13.93
N ASP A 76 -23.15 -7.47 -12.82
CA ASP A 76 -24.06 -6.44 -12.33
C ASP A 76 -23.36 -5.43 -11.41
N ASN A 77 -22.03 -5.54 -11.26
CA ASN A 77 -21.19 -4.77 -10.35
C ASN A 77 -21.49 -4.96 -8.86
N PHE A 78 -22.10 -6.08 -8.49
CA PHE A 78 -22.17 -6.52 -7.11
C PHE A 78 -21.00 -7.44 -6.77
N PHE A 79 -20.51 -7.35 -5.56
CA PHE A 79 -19.57 -8.31 -5.01
C PHE A 79 -20.35 -9.42 -4.30
N LYS A 80 -20.17 -10.65 -4.76
CA LYS A 80 -20.86 -11.84 -4.28
C LYS A 80 -19.87 -12.88 -3.81
N SER A 81 -20.20 -13.57 -2.72
CA SER A 81 -19.42 -14.74 -2.26
C SER A 81 -19.76 -15.99 -3.06
N SER A 82 -18.74 -16.83 -3.32
CA SER A 82 -18.88 -18.12 -3.99
C SER A 82 -17.77 -19.07 -3.50
N PRO A 83 -18.06 -20.36 -3.24
CA PRO A 83 -19.35 -21.05 -3.41
C PRO A 83 -20.33 -20.84 -2.25
N ASN A 84 -19.89 -20.29 -1.14
CA ASN A 84 -20.72 -20.08 0.04
C ASN A 84 -21.52 -18.78 -0.09
N SER A 85 -22.82 -18.83 0.17
CA SER A 85 -23.63 -17.62 0.27
C SER A 85 -23.92 -17.35 1.73
N TYR A 86 -23.77 -16.09 2.14
CA TYR A 86 -24.11 -15.60 3.47
C TYR A 86 -25.42 -14.88 3.42
N TYR A 87 -26.29 -15.13 4.39
CA TYR A 87 -27.66 -14.63 4.41
C TYR A 87 -27.86 -13.69 5.59
N TRP A 88 -28.71 -12.69 5.41
CA TRP A 88 -29.07 -11.76 6.46
C TRP A 88 -29.70 -12.44 7.69
N PRO A 89 -29.43 -11.95 8.90
CA PRO A 89 -30.13 -12.39 10.10
C PRO A 89 -31.65 -12.27 9.95
N ASN A 90 -32.39 -13.28 10.44
CA ASN A 90 -33.85 -13.30 10.34
C ASN A 90 -34.53 -12.26 11.24
N ASP A 91 -33.85 -11.79 12.28
CA ASP A 91 -34.34 -10.80 13.25
C ASP A 91 -34.05 -9.36 12.79
N ASP A 92 -33.63 -9.17 11.53
CA ASP A 92 -33.21 -7.88 10.95
C ASP A 92 -32.14 -7.14 11.78
N SER A 93 -31.35 -7.89 12.56
CA SER A 93 -30.25 -7.29 13.33
C SER A 93 -29.17 -6.76 12.40
N GLU A 94 -28.56 -5.62 12.81
CA GLU A 94 -27.48 -4.98 12.06
C GLU A 94 -26.21 -5.78 12.13
N LEU A 95 -25.53 -5.87 10.98
CA LEU A 95 -24.16 -6.39 10.83
C LEU A 95 -23.20 -5.23 10.60
N LYS A 96 -21.99 -5.39 11.14
CA LYS A 96 -20.86 -4.47 10.93
C LYS A 96 -19.86 -5.14 10.00
N PHE A 97 -19.52 -4.47 8.90
CA PHE A 97 -18.61 -4.98 7.88
C PHE A 97 -17.28 -4.24 7.90
N PHE A 98 -16.20 -5.00 7.82
CA PHE A 98 -14.84 -4.54 7.62
C PHE A 98 -14.34 -5.15 6.32
N ALA A 99 -14.15 -4.34 5.30
CA ALA A 99 -13.76 -4.78 3.98
C ALA A 99 -12.40 -4.20 3.59
N TYR A 100 -11.64 -4.96 2.80
CA TYR A 100 -10.33 -4.53 2.33
C TYR A 100 -9.96 -5.23 1.01
N ALA A 101 -8.95 -4.71 0.34
CA ALA A 101 -8.25 -5.31 -0.79
C ALA A 101 -6.80 -4.82 -0.82
N PRO A 102 -5.87 -5.58 -1.43
CA PRO A 102 -5.99 -6.95 -1.95
C PRO A 102 -6.09 -8.00 -0.83
N SER A 103 -5.90 -9.28 -1.16
CA SER A 103 -5.96 -10.39 -0.19
C SER A 103 -4.93 -10.22 0.94
N SER A 104 -5.19 -10.83 2.11
CA SER A 104 -4.23 -10.80 3.22
C SER A 104 -2.90 -11.50 2.89
N SER A 105 -2.89 -12.42 1.92
CA SER A 105 -1.67 -13.05 1.42
C SER A 105 -0.82 -12.13 0.54
N ASP A 106 -1.43 -11.12 -0.08
CA ASP A 106 -0.73 -10.11 -0.88
C ASP A 106 -0.21 -8.94 -0.04
N LEU A 107 -0.75 -8.79 1.18
CA LEU A 107 -0.32 -7.81 2.16
C LEU A 107 0.69 -8.46 3.11
N ASP A 108 1.88 -7.90 3.22
CA ASP A 108 2.84 -8.35 4.23
C ASP A 108 2.37 -7.91 5.61
N GLY A 109 1.68 -8.81 6.33
CA GLY A 109 1.14 -8.53 7.65
C GLY A 109 0.16 -9.62 8.11
N THR A 110 -0.19 -9.56 9.39
CA THR A 110 -1.15 -10.48 10.00
C THR A 110 -2.49 -9.79 10.21
N LEU A 111 -3.50 -10.26 9.48
CA LEU A 111 -4.87 -9.78 9.61
C LEU A 111 -5.58 -10.46 10.79
N THR A 112 -6.19 -9.67 11.66
CA THR A 112 -7.11 -10.14 12.71
C THR A 112 -8.29 -9.18 12.78
N ILE A 113 -9.50 -9.66 12.51
CA ILE A 113 -10.73 -8.89 12.65
C ILE A 113 -11.73 -9.74 13.45
N ASP A 114 -11.92 -9.38 14.70
CA ASP A 114 -12.86 -10.03 15.64
C ASP A 114 -13.48 -8.98 16.61
N ASN A 115 -14.09 -9.45 17.67
CA ASN A 115 -14.71 -8.57 18.68
C ASN A 115 -13.72 -7.67 19.41
N LEU A 116 -12.48 -8.11 19.61
CA LEU A 116 -11.44 -7.41 20.38
C LEU A 116 -10.45 -6.67 19.50
N THR A 117 -10.05 -7.30 18.40
CA THR A 117 -8.97 -6.85 17.52
C THR A 117 -9.49 -6.62 16.12
N LYS A 118 -9.08 -5.53 15.50
CA LYS A 118 -9.42 -5.18 14.11
C LYS A 118 -8.20 -4.58 13.44
N THR A 119 -7.17 -5.41 13.23
CA THR A 119 -5.86 -4.91 12.76
C THR A 119 -5.29 -5.72 11.62
N LEU A 120 -4.50 -5.04 10.79
CA LEU A 120 -3.46 -5.61 9.94
C LEU A 120 -2.12 -5.28 10.62
N ALA A 121 -1.58 -6.25 11.37
CA ALA A 121 -0.38 -6.05 12.18
C ALA A 121 0.89 -6.37 11.37
N GLY A 122 1.91 -5.54 11.52
CA GLY A 122 3.23 -5.76 10.92
C GLY A 122 3.28 -5.57 9.41
N PHE A 123 2.31 -4.85 8.83
CA PHE A 123 2.33 -4.49 7.41
C PHE A 123 3.62 -3.75 7.04
N SER A 124 4.23 -4.13 5.93
CA SER A 124 5.43 -3.51 5.39
C SER A 124 5.38 -3.47 3.86
N PRO A 125 5.37 -2.28 3.22
CA PRO A 125 5.44 -2.19 1.77
C PRO A 125 6.70 -2.87 1.24
N LYS A 126 6.60 -3.56 0.10
CA LYS A 126 7.76 -4.17 -0.57
C LYS A 126 8.83 -3.13 -0.84
N THR A 127 10.10 -3.48 -0.66
CA THR A 127 11.23 -2.57 -0.96
C THR A 127 11.39 -2.31 -2.45
N THR A 128 11.00 -3.27 -3.30
CA THR A 128 10.88 -3.09 -4.75
C THR A 128 9.56 -2.38 -5.04
N ILE A 129 9.60 -1.15 -5.51
CA ILE A 129 8.41 -0.32 -5.73
C ILE A 129 7.42 -0.96 -6.70
N ALA A 130 7.91 -1.60 -7.77
CA ALA A 130 7.05 -2.29 -8.75
C ALA A 130 6.25 -3.47 -8.16
N ASP A 131 6.68 -4.03 -7.02
CA ASP A 131 6.02 -5.15 -6.34
C ASP A 131 5.05 -4.68 -5.25
N GLN A 132 5.00 -3.37 -4.98
CA GLN A 132 4.10 -2.81 -3.97
C GLN A 132 2.64 -2.98 -4.39
N LYS A 133 1.80 -3.25 -3.42
CA LYS A 133 0.34 -3.34 -3.58
C LYS A 133 -0.32 -2.18 -2.87
N ASP A 134 -1.30 -1.61 -3.52
CA ASP A 134 -2.14 -0.62 -2.89
C ASP A 134 -3.04 -1.30 -1.85
N PHE A 135 -3.12 -0.73 -0.67
CA PHE A 135 -3.99 -1.19 0.39
C PHE A 135 -5.19 -0.27 0.53
N VAL A 136 -6.36 -0.79 0.21
CA VAL A 136 -7.63 -0.07 0.38
C VAL A 136 -8.50 -0.76 1.42
N SER A 137 -9.22 0.01 2.21
CA SER A 137 -10.16 -0.53 3.17
C SER A 137 -11.37 0.38 3.38
N CYS A 138 -12.44 -0.21 3.92
CA CYS A 138 -13.60 0.53 4.39
C CYS A 138 -14.31 -0.23 5.51
N LYS A 139 -15.19 0.47 6.21
CA LYS A 139 -16.16 -0.12 7.15
C LYS A 139 -17.57 0.38 6.81
N ALA A 140 -18.52 -0.50 6.99
CA ALA A 140 -19.94 -0.21 6.76
C ALA A 140 -20.81 -0.96 7.75
N THR A 141 -22.07 -0.59 7.81
CA THR A 141 -23.10 -1.37 8.50
C THR A 141 -24.24 -1.66 7.53
N GLY A 142 -25.02 -2.68 7.82
CA GLY A 142 -26.19 -3.00 7.02
C GLY A 142 -27.15 -3.94 7.76
N LYS A 143 -28.37 -3.99 7.28
CA LYS A 143 -29.40 -4.91 7.75
C LYS A 143 -30.32 -5.33 6.60
N LYS A 144 -30.99 -6.44 6.77
CA LYS A 144 -31.81 -7.05 5.72
C LYS A 144 -32.82 -6.07 5.15
N SER A 145 -33.66 -5.44 5.99
CA SER A 145 -34.72 -4.54 5.56
C SER A 145 -34.29 -3.36 4.68
N VAL A 146 -33.00 -3.02 4.72
CA VAL A 146 -32.42 -1.89 3.96
C VAL A 146 -31.61 -2.39 2.76
N ASN A 147 -30.88 -3.48 2.91
CA ASN A 147 -29.80 -3.83 1.99
C ASN A 147 -30.05 -5.10 1.18
N GLU A 148 -31.14 -5.85 1.41
CA GLU A 148 -31.34 -7.14 0.73
C GLU A 148 -31.46 -7.06 -0.79
N SER A 149 -31.94 -5.93 -1.34
CA SER A 149 -32.06 -5.72 -2.78
C SER A 149 -31.04 -4.74 -3.33
N ALA A 150 -30.59 -3.79 -2.49
CA ALA A 150 -29.69 -2.72 -2.91
C ALA A 150 -28.21 -3.08 -2.74
N GLY A 151 -27.90 -4.13 -1.95
CA GLY A 151 -26.55 -4.42 -1.46
C GLY A 151 -26.06 -3.41 -0.42
N VAL A 152 -25.00 -3.74 0.28
CA VAL A 152 -24.32 -2.80 1.21
C VAL A 152 -23.33 -1.95 0.42
N ALA A 153 -23.46 -0.63 0.52
CA ALA A 153 -22.51 0.29 -0.10
C ALA A 153 -21.18 0.28 0.68
N LEU A 154 -20.09 -0.06 0.00
CA LEU A 154 -18.72 -0.03 0.52
C LEU A 154 -17.94 1.08 -0.17
N THR A 155 -17.53 2.11 0.58
CA THR A 155 -16.72 3.22 0.08
C THR A 155 -15.28 3.04 0.53
N PHE A 156 -14.45 2.48 -0.35
CA PHE A 156 -13.06 2.21 -0.06
C PHE A 156 -12.21 3.47 -0.09
N LYS A 157 -11.23 3.52 0.80
CA LYS A 157 -10.21 4.57 0.87
C LYS A 157 -8.83 3.95 0.73
N HIS A 158 -7.92 4.64 0.05
CA HIS A 158 -6.50 4.30 0.06
C HIS A 158 -5.93 4.52 1.46
N GLN A 159 -5.25 3.53 1.99
CA GLN A 159 -4.66 3.58 3.32
C GLN A 159 -3.16 3.90 3.29
N LEU A 160 -2.59 4.02 2.11
CA LEU A 160 -1.19 4.40 1.87
C LEU A 160 -1.09 5.80 1.29
N SER A 161 0.13 6.34 1.27
CA SER A 161 0.50 7.56 0.56
C SER A 161 1.22 7.21 -0.72
N GLN A 162 0.94 7.91 -1.81
CA GLN A 162 1.61 7.72 -3.09
C GLN A 162 2.74 8.74 -3.26
N ILE A 163 3.95 8.28 -3.61
CA ILE A 163 5.14 9.12 -3.70
C ILE A 163 5.72 9.04 -5.11
N GLU A 164 5.80 10.18 -5.78
CA GLU A 164 6.45 10.34 -7.08
C GLU A 164 7.62 11.31 -6.97
N ILE A 165 8.73 11.00 -7.63
CA ILE A 165 9.92 11.85 -7.67
C ILE A 165 10.19 12.22 -9.11
N LYS A 166 10.32 13.54 -9.35
CA LYS A 166 10.74 14.15 -10.60
C LYS A 166 12.01 14.94 -10.39
N ALA A 167 12.76 15.15 -11.46
CA ALA A 167 13.93 16.02 -11.44
C ALA A 167 14.00 16.90 -12.66
N LYS A 168 14.62 18.06 -12.51
CA LYS A 168 14.92 19.01 -13.61
C LYS A 168 16.22 19.74 -13.37
N ASN A 169 16.78 20.31 -14.44
CA ASN A 169 17.90 21.22 -14.42
C ASN A 169 17.75 22.28 -15.52
N ASP A 170 17.63 23.54 -15.15
CA ASP A 170 17.43 24.67 -16.07
C ASP A 170 18.65 25.59 -16.10
N GLN A 171 19.88 25.05 -15.92
CA GLN A 171 21.11 25.79 -15.99
C GLN A 171 22.13 25.12 -16.94
N ASP A 172 23.02 25.89 -17.49
CA ASP A 172 23.94 25.45 -18.55
C ASP A 172 25.35 25.11 -18.06
N ALA A 173 25.73 25.50 -16.83
CA ALA A 173 27.11 25.32 -16.35
C ALA A 173 27.47 23.86 -16.11
N TYR A 174 26.48 23.09 -15.66
CA TYR A 174 26.63 21.68 -15.36
C TYR A 174 25.58 20.82 -16.11
N ARG A 175 25.93 19.57 -16.39
CA ARG A 175 25.06 18.55 -16.93
C ARG A 175 24.89 17.46 -15.90
N TYR A 176 23.65 17.05 -15.67
CA TYR A 176 23.28 16.01 -14.73
C TYR A 176 22.71 14.83 -15.49
N LYS A 177 23.35 13.67 -15.35
CA LYS A 177 22.88 12.40 -15.85
C LYS A 177 22.45 11.56 -14.68
N VAL A 178 21.22 11.06 -14.67
CA VAL A 178 20.62 10.32 -13.56
C VAL A 178 20.23 8.91 -14.00
N VAL A 179 20.41 7.91 -13.12
CA VAL A 179 20.18 6.50 -13.43
C VAL A 179 19.33 5.76 -12.41
N ALA A 180 19.17 6.28 -11.20
CA ALA A 180 18.36 5.68 -10.16
C ALA A 180 17.89 6.72 -9.15
N VAL A 181 16.84 6.38 -8.39
CA VAL A 181 16.33 7.21 -7.29
C VAL A 181 16.05 6.36 -6.05
N ARG A 182 16.16 6.97 -4.87
CA ARG A 182 15.91 6.34 -3.57
C ARG A 182 15.08 7.24 -2.67
N ILE A 183 14.11 6.64 -2.01
CA ILE A 183 13.42 7.22 -0.85
C ILE A 183 14.08 6.59 0.37
N GLY A 184 14.85 7.37 1.11
CA GLY A 184 15.70 6.90 2.20
C GLY A 184 15.03 7.01 3.56
N GLN A 185 15.03 5.93 4.32
CA GLN A 185 14.75 5.87 5.75
C GLN A 185 13.37 6.37 6.24
N PRO A 186 12.27 6.28 5.47
CA PRO A 186 10.96 6.38 6.10
C PRO A 186 10.74 5.17 7.01
N VAL A 187 9.82 5.29 7.97
CA VAL A 187 9.33 4.13 8.71
C VAL A 187 8.65 3.18 7.72
N SER A 188 9.03 1.91 7.77
CA SER A 188 8.65 0.90 6.78
C SER A 188 7.68 -0.15 7.29
N LYS A 189 7.33 -0.11 8.59
CA LYS A 189 6.49 -1.12 9.19
C LYS A 189 5.49 -0.51 10.16
N GLY A 190 4.28 -1.05 10.18
CA GLY A 190 3.24 -0.55 11.07
C GLY A 190 2.05 -1.50 11.18
N THR A 191 1.17 -1.17 12.10
CA THR A 191 -0.11 -1.85 12.31
C THR A 191 -1.24 -0.91 11.94
N PHE A 192 -2.06 -1.30 10.99
CA PHE A 192 -3.28 -0.58 10.62
C PHE A 192 -4.45 -1.05 11.50
N ASP A 193 -5.20 -0.12 12.08
CA ASP A 193 -6.41 -0.38 12.86
C ASP A 193 -7.64 -0.04 12.02
N PHE A 194 -8.41 -1.07 11.63
CA PHE A 194 -9.65 -0.91 10.85
C PHE A 194 -10.76 -0.18 11.62
N GLY A 195 -10.73 -0.20 12.95
CA GLY A 195 -11.73 0.49 13.79
C GLY A 195 -11.56 2.00 13.75
N THR A 196 -10.33 2.48 13.86
CA THR A 196 -9.96 3.90 13.87
C THR A 196 -9.51 4.42 12.50
N GLU A 197 -9.18 3.52 11.57
CA GLU A 197 -8.58 3.82 10.25
C GLU A 197 -7.23 4.56 10.38
N ASN A 198 -6.43 4.21 11.39
CA ASN A 198 -5.14 4.84 11.67
C ASN A 198 -4.00 3.82 11.66
N TRP A 199 -2.80 4.32 11.36
CA TRP A 199 -1.56 3.58 11.44
C TRP A 199 -0.86 3.79 12.78
N ASN A 200 -0.43 2.69 13.41
CA ASN A 200 0.51 2.68 14.51
C ASN A 200 1.86 2.24 13.96
N LEU A 201 2.81 3.18 13.88
CA LEU A 201 4.12 2.94 13.26
C LEU A 201 5.04 2.19 14.22
N GLU A 202 5.87 1.30 13.65
CA GLU A 202 6.99 0.64 14.33
C GLU A 202 8.28 1.47 14.14
N MET A 203 9.43 0.95 14.57
CA MET A 203 10.69 1.70 14.48
C MET A 203 11.54 1.31 13.26
N ASP A 204 11.12 0.29 12.51
CA ASP A 204 11.84 -0.22 11.34
C ASP A 204 11.86 0.82 10.22
N LYS A 205 13.03 1.02 9.64
CA LYS A 205 13.26 1.94 8.52
C LYS A 205 13.99 1.22 7.41
N VAL A 206 13.61 1.48 6.16
CA VAL A 206 14.28 0.92 4.99
C VAL A 206 14.40 1.96 3.88
N ASN A 207 15.18 1.61 2.88
CA ASN A 207 15.27 2.37 1.63
C ASN A 207 14.40 1.73 0.57
N TYR A 208 13.63 2.57 -0.12
CA TYR A 208 12.88 2.19 -1.32
C TYR A 208 13.60 2.74 -2.53
N THR A 209 14.07 1.86 -3.40
CA THR A 209 14.89 2.25 -4.54
C THR A 209 14.19 1.87 -5.85
N VAL A 210 14.12 2.84 -6.77
CA VAL A 210 13.90 2.57 -8.18
C VAL A 210 15.29 2.33 -8.79
N PRO A 211 15.62 1.07 -9.14
CA PRO A 211 16.93 0.77 -9.70
C PRO A 211 17.04 1.32 -11.12
N ASP A 212 18.20 1.16 -11.68
CA ASP A 212 18.59 1.63 -13.02
C ASP A 212 17.45 1.61 -14.05
N PHE A 213 16.90 2.80 -14.31
CA PHE A 213 15.85 3.03 -15.32
C PHE A 213 16.41 3.54 -16.65
N GLY A 214 17.72 3.41 -16.86
CA GLY A 214 18.47 4.00 -17.96
C GLY A 214 18.95 5.41 -17.64
N GLU A 215 19.82 5.93 -18.47
CA GLU A 215 20.36 7.27 -18.29
C GLU A 215 19.39 8.35 -18.77
N ILE A 216 19.03 9.26 -17.87
CA ILE A 216 18.26 10.47 -18.15
C ILE A 216 19.17 11.68 -18.00
N THR A 217 19.33 12.49 -19.05
CA THR A 217 19.99 13.80 -18.95
C THR A 217 18.95 14.85 -18.59
N LEU A 218 19.09 15.49 -17.42
CA LEU A 218 18.15 16.49 -16.95
C LEU A 218 18.17 17.74 -17.81
N ASN A 219 17.01 18.32 -18.01
CA ASN A 219 16.76 19.59 -18.69
C ASN A 219 15.75 20.44 -17.90
N GLY A 220 15.28 21.56 -18.45
CA GLY A 220 14.33 22.45 -17.79
C GLY A 220 12.93 21.86 -17.55
N THR A 221 12.59 20.73 -18.19
CA THR A 221 11.31 20.04 -18.00
C THR A 221 11.45 18.99 -16.90
N PRO A 222 10.55 18.95 -15.90
CA PRO A 222 10.56 17.91 -14.87
C PRO A 222 10.33 16.50 -15.46
N GLU A 223 11.31 15.61 -15.33
CA GLU A 223 11.25 14.22 -15.76
C GLU A 223 10.99 13.30 -14.56
N SER A 224 10.10 12.30 -14.73
CA SER A 224 9.84 11.31 -13.68
C SER A 224 11.02 10.36 -13.53
N LEU A 225 11.44 10.12 -12.29
CA LEU A 225 12.51 9.19 -11.93
C LEU A 225 11.97 7.85 -11.39
N MET A 226 10.69 7.59 -11.53
CA MET A 226 10.06 6.39 -10.96
C MET A 226 10.14 5.17 -11.90
N GLY A 227 10.72 5.32 -13.09
CA GLY A 227 10.81 4.23 -14.07
C GLY A 227 9.42 3.69 -14.46
N THR A 228 9.37 2.42 -14.82
CA THR A 228 8.11 1.73 -15.20
C THR A 228 7.33 1.20 -14.00
N GLY A 229 7.90 1.24 -12.79
CA GLY A 229 7.29 0.73 -11.57
C GLY A 229 6.22 1.65 -10.97
N GLY A 230 6.05 2.85 -11.54
CA GLY A 230 5.10 3.83 -11.03
C GLY A 230 5.53 4.48 -9.71
N SER A 231 4.60 5.16 -9.06
CA SER A 231 4.85 5.83 -7.77
C SER A 231 4.96 4.83 -6.62
N ALA A 232 5.78 5.14 -5.62
CA ALA A 232 5.86 4.30 -4.41
C ALA A 232 4.60 4.46 -3.55
N MET A 233 4.16 3.36 -2.93
CA MET A 233 3.04 3.31 -1.99
C MET A 233 3.58 3.01 -0.60
N LEU A 234 3.59 4.01 0.27
CA LEU A 234 4.25 3.96 1.57
C LEU A 234 3.28 4.29 2.71
N ILE A 235 3.62 3.83 3.92
CA ILE A 235 2.79 4.07 5.10
C ILE A 235 2.76 5.57 5.41
N PRO A 236 1.56 6.16 5.63
CA PRO A 236 1.40 7.56 6.02
C PRO A 236 2.14 7.87 7.31
N GLN A 237 2.91 8.96 7.31
CA GLN A 237 3.74 9.34 8.45
C GLN A 237 4.25 10.77 8.36
N GLN A 238 4.51 11.39 9.51
CA GLN A 238 5.34 12.58 9.58
C GLN A 238 6.81 12.17 9.44
N LEU A 239 7.46 12.57 8.37
CA LEU A 239 8.88 12.33 8.20
C LEU A 239 9.71 13.22 9.14
N THR A 240 10.76 12.65 9.69
CA THR A 240 11.82 13.42 10.35
C THR A 240 12.99 13.53 9.39
N ALA A 241 13.35 14.73 9.00
CA ALA A 241 14.45 14.95 8.04
C ALA A 241 15.77 14.37 8.53
N TRP A 242 16.56 13.86 7.59
CA TRP A 242 17.96 13.56 7.83
C TRP A 242 18.71 14.85 8.25
N ASP A 243 19.47 14.76 9.34
CA ASP A 243 20.38 15.82 9.74
C ASP A 243 21.72 15.68 8.99
N ALA A 244 21.88 16.49 7.97
CA ALA A 244 23.07 16.48 7.13
C ALA A 244 24.25 17.24 7.72
N ALA A 245 24.08 17.91 8.86
CA ALA A 245 25.12 18.76 9.47
C ALA A 245 26.14 18.01 10.32
N GLY A 246 26.03 16.69 10.44
CA GLY A 246 26.88 15.89 11.33
C GLY A 246 28.00 15.15 10.62
N ASP A 247 29.17 15.13 11.22
CA ASP A 247 30.36 14.32 10.83
C ASP A 247 30.13 12.79 10.96
N LYS A 248 28.92 12.31 10.85
CA LYS A 248 28.59 10.95 11.21
C LYS A 248 28.26 10.12 9.98
N PRO A 249 29.21 9.35 9.46
CA PRO A 249 28.92 8.34 8.44
C PRO A 249 27.79 7.45 8.96
N ASN A 250 26.79 7.18 8.14
CA ASN A 250 25.66 6.30 8.44
C ASN A 250 24.89 6.63 9.74
N ALA A 251 25.06 7.82 10.32
CA ALA A 251 24.22 8.28 11.42
C ALA A 251 22.83 8.69 10.92
N ASN A 252 22.49 8.33 9.70
CA ASN A 252 21.21 8.64 9.12
C ASN A 252 20.08 7.98 9.92
N LYS A 253 19.36 8.82 10.64
CA LYS A 253 18.15 8.43 11.38
C LYS A 253 16.92 9.12 10.84
N GLY A 254 17.08 9.94 9.82
CA GLY A 254 16.05 10.76 9.22
C GLY A 254 15.84 10.46 7.73
N ALA A 255 14.68 10.89 7.22
CA ALA A 255 14.26 10.67 5.85
C ALA A 255 14.98 11.61 4.87
N TYR A 256 15.23 11.12 3.68
CA TYR A 256 15.83 11.85 2.57
C TYR A 256 15.36 11.29 1.21
N LEU A 257 15.54 12.08 0.17
CA LEU A 257 15.48 11.62 -1.22
C LEU A 257 16.90 11.62 -1.78
N ALA A 258 17.28 10.61 -2.52
CA ALA A 258 18.58 10.55 -3.17
C ALA A 258 18.43 10.17 -4.64
N VAL A 259 19.31 10.75 -5.47
CA VAL A 259 19.38 10.50 -6.90
C VAL A 259 20.78 9.99 -7.21
N LYS A 260 20.88 8.85 -7.91
CA LYS A 260 22.15 8.33 -8.37
C LYS A 260 22.50 9.00 -9.69
N LEU A 261 23.56 9.81 -9.67
CA LEU A 261 23.85 10.71 -10.77
C LEU A 261 25.34 10.90 -11.04
N GLN A 262 25.61 11.44 -12.22
CA GLN A 262 26.90 11.98 -12.67
C GLN A 262 26.74 13.47 -12.96
N ILE A 263 27.69 14.27 -12.52
CA ILE A 263 27.77 15.69 -12.83
C ILE A 263 29.03 15.97 -13.64
N THR A 264 28.86 16.64 -14.76
CA THR A 264 29.97 17.18 -15.55
C THR A 264 29.79 18.66 -15.78
N THR A 265 30.90 19.37 -16.01
CA THR A 265 30.82 20.74 -16.56
C THR A 265 30.22 20.70 -17.95
N LYS A 266 29.83 21.87 -18.48
CA LYS A 266 29.42 22.01 -19.90
C LYS A 266 30.49 21.53 -20.87
N ALA A 267 31.77 21.66 -20.54
CA ALA A 267 32.91 21.21 -21.33
C ALA A 267 33.19 19.69 -21.19
N GLY A 268 32.44 18.94 -20.35
CA GLY A 268 32.56 17.51 -20.15
C GLY A 268 33.52 17.07 -19.04
N ALA A 269 34.14 18.00 -18.29
CA ALA A 269 34.98 17.61 -17.17
C ALA A 269 34.13 17.06 -16.01
N ARG A 270 34.55 15.94 -15.43
CA ARG A 270 33.88 15.29 -14.29
C ARG A 270 33.91 16.19 -13.04
N VAL A 271 32.78 16.31 -12.39
CA VAL A 271 32.61 17.04 -11.13
C VAL A 271 32.22 16.09 -9.99
N TYR A 272 31.30 15.18 -10.27
CA TYR A 272 30.82 14.20 -9.30
C TYR A 272 30.31 12.93 -10.01
N PRO A 273 30.53 11.75 -9.46
CA PRO A 273 31.46 11.45 -8.37
C PRO A 273 32.91 11.59 -8.81
N ALA A 274 33.86 11.41 -7.86
CA ALA A 274 35.26 11.24 -8.21
C ALA A 274 35.44 10.01 -9.10
N GLU A 275 36.37 10.06 -10.07
CA GLU A 275 36.57 8.96 -11.05
C GLU A 275 36.87 7.61 -10.40
N VAL A 276 37.54 7.60 -9.25
CA VAL A 276 37.85 6.38 -8.47
C VAL A 276 36.63 5.69 -7.90
N VAL A 277 35.48 6.38 -7.79
CA VAL A 277 34.21 5.84 -7.30
C VAL A 277 33.42 5.13 -8.40
N GLY A 278 33.60 5.57 -9.64
CA GLY A 278 32.86 5.05 -10.79
C GLY A 278 32.09 6.15 -11.52
N ASP A 279 31.15 5.74 -12.36
CA ASP A 279 30.44 6.70 -13.21
C ASP A 279 29.33 7.45 -12.51
N TYR A 280 28.69 6.87 -11.49
CA TYR A 280 27.55 7.45 -10.78
C TYR A 280 27.65 7.22 -9.29
N ASP A 281 27.22 8.21 -8.50
CA ASP A 281 27.09 8.07 -7.04
C ASP A 281 25.85 8.84 -6.56
N TRP A 282 25.45 8.65 -5.29
CA TRP A 282 24.22 9.17 -4.75
C TRP A 282 24.38 10.61 -4.21
N ALA A 283 23.50 11.48 -4.68
CA ALA A 283 23.31 12.83 -4.14
C ALA A 283 21.95 12.87 -3.40
N ALA A 284 21.94 13.42 -2.20
CA ALA A 284 20.78 13.36 -1.30
C ALA A 284 20.30 14.74 -0.85
N VAL A 285 19.01 14.83 -0.53
CA VAL A 285 18.36 15.98 0.08
C VAL A 285 17.46 15.53 1.23
N PRO A 286 17.55 16.14 2.43
CA PRO A 286 16.68 15.77 3.56
C PRO A 286 15.23 16.19 3.30
N VAL A 287 14.26 15.41 3.80
CA VAL A 287 12.82 15.68 3.66
C VAL A 287 12.07 15.50 4.98
N ASN A 288 11.12 16.40 5.26
CA ASN A 288 10.31 16.41 6.49
C ASN A 288 8.80 16.51 6.23
N THR A 289 8.35 16.11 5.07
CA THR A 289 6.94 16.17 4.68
C THR A 289 6.08 15.28 5.58
N ASN A 290 4.87 15.71 5.89
CA ASN A 290 3.84 14.85 6.47
C ASN A 290 3.10 14.12 5.34
N TRP A 291 3.18 12.80 5.31
CA TRP A 291 2.45 11.95 4.37
C TRP A 291 1.13 11.51 4.98
N GLU A 292 0.04 11.72 4.27
CA GLU A 292 -1.31 11.37 4.67
C GLU A 292 -1.88 10.26 3.78
N ALA A 293 -2.75 9.41 4.33
CA ALA A 293 -3.42 8.37 3.58
C ALA A 293 -4.27 8.95 2.44
N GLY A 294 -4.26 8.29 1.28
CA GLY A 294 -5.03 8.71 0.12
C GLY A 294 -4.52 10.00 -0.57
N LYS A 295 -3.30 10.43 -0.26
CA LYS A 295 -2.66 11.59 -0.91
C LYS A 295 -1.50 11.17 -1.80
N LYS A 296 -1.34 11.88 -2.91
CA LYS A 296 -0.19 11.78 -3.80
C LYS A 296 0.76 12.96 -3.59
N TYR A 297 2.02 12.66 -3.36
CA TYR A 297 3.12 13.61 -3.16
C TYR A 297 4.05 13.55 -4.36
N VAL A 298 4.10 14.63 -5.15
CA VAL A 298 5.02 14.76 -6.29
C VAL A 298 6.17 15.68 -5.89
N TYR A 299 7.33 15.10 -5.65
CA TYR A 299 8.56 15.83 -5.38
C TYR A 299 9.24 16.19 -6.69
N THR A 300 9.46 17.47 -6.93
CA THR A 300 10.27 17.95 -8.06
C THR A 300 11.60 18.48 -7.53
N LEU A 301 12.66 17.72 -7.76
CA LEU A 301 14.04 18.09 -7.40
C LEU A 301 14.60 19.00 -8.48
N ASP A 302 14.96 20.23 -8.10
CA ASP A 302 15.49 21.25 -9.00
C ASP A 302 17.01 21.41 -8.80
N PHE A 303 17.76 20.89 -9.74
CA PHE A 303 19.23 20.93 -9.76
C PHE A 303 19.79 22.23 -10.36
N THR A 304 18.94 23.18 -10.75
CA THR A 304 19.37 24.45 -11.35
C THR A 304 20.33 25.22 -10.45
N SER A 305 20.16 25.17 -9.13
CA SER A 305 20.94 25.92 -8.17
C SER A 305 22.00 25.12 -7.41
N GLY A 306 22.00 23.77 -7.53
CA GLY A 306 22.90 22.93 -6.74
C GLY A 306 22.74 21.45 -6.99
N ALA A 307 23.51 20.65 -6.29
CA ALA A 307 23.54 19.19 -6.46
C ALA A 307 23.22 18.40 -5.17
N GLY A 308 22.84 19.11 -4.10
CA GLY A 308 22.58 18.46 -2.80
C GLY A 308 23.86 18.03 -2.09
N LYS A 309 23.69 17.02 -1.25
CA LYS A 309 24.75 16.49 -0.38
C LYS A 309 25.07 15.05 -0.75
N VAL A 310 26.30 14.67 -0.44
CA VAL A 310 26.73 13.26 -0.54
C VAL A 310 25.84 12.39 0.34
N ASP A 311 25.42 11.25 -0.20
CA ASP A 311 24.54 10.28 0.46
C ASP A 311 24.98 9.97 1.90
N PRO A 312 24.07 10.00 2.89
CA PRO A 312 24.37 9.62 4.26
C PRO A 312 24.85 8.16 4.43
N GLU A 313 24.50 7.30 3.51
CA GLU A 313 24.88 5.88 3.56
C GLU A 313 26.19 5.56 2.82
N LYS A 314 26.78 6.55 2.17
CA LYS A 314 28.11 6.40 1.58
C LYS A 314 29.12 6.09 2.69
N PRO A 315 29.97 5.04 2.55
CA PRO A 315 31.07 4.84 3.48
C PRO A 315 32.07 5.99 3.38
N ASN A 316 32.77 6.29 4.47
CA ASN A 316 33.88 7.24 4.42
C ASN A 316 34.89 6.78 3.37
N PRO A 317 35.36 7.70 2.49
CA PRO A 317 36.34 7.35 1.48
C PRO A 317 37.62 6.82 2.11
N SER A 318 38.11 5.68 1.61
CA SER A 318 39.44 5.15 1.90
C SER A 318 40.47 5.55 0.85
N ASP A 319 40.03 5.94 -0.35
CA ASP A 319 40.87 6.42 -1.43
C ASP A 319 41.11 7.94 -1.27
N PRO A 320 42.33 8.41 -1.21
CA PRO A 320 42.65 9.86 -1.10
C PRO A 320 42.18 10.68 -2.31
N ASN A 321 41.89 10.03 -3.43
CA ASN A 321 41.37 10.70 -4.62
C ASN A 321 39.83 10.85 -4.63
N ASP A 322 39.12 10.30 -3.64
CA ASP A 322 37.71 10.60 -3.41
C ASP A 322 37.57 11.63 -2.29
N PRO A 323 37.30 12.89 -2.61
CA PRO A 323 37.20 13.96 -1.60
C PRO A 323 35.85 13.99 -0.90
N PHE A 324 34.84 13.22 -1.41
CA PHE A 324 33.44 13.34 -1.00
C PHE A 324 33.09 12.43 0.17
N LYS A 325 32.82 13.02 1.34
CA LYS A 325 32.36 12.33 2.55
C LYS A 325 30.85 12.42 2.69
N PRO A 326 30.19 11.48 3.40
CA PRO A 326 28.77 11.56 3.70
C PRO A 326 28.37 12.92 4.28
N GLY A 327 27.35 13.55 3.73
CA GLY A 327 26.85 14.85 4.16
C GLY A 327 27.58 16.07 3.60
N ASP A 328 28.69 15.90 2.90
CA ASP A 328 29.39 17.01 2.23
C ASP A 328 28.53 17.62 1.13
N ASP A 329 28.67 18.93 0.91
CA ASP A 329 28.08 19.61 -0.23
C ASP A 329 28.80 19.24 -1.52
N ILE A 330 28.04 18.79 -2.54
CA ILE A 330 28.64 18.35 -3.83
C ILE A 330 29.12 19.51 -4.67
N LEU A 331 28.38 20.63 -4.72
CA LEU A 331 28.73 21.86 -5.47
C LEU A 331 28.82 23.06 -4.54
N GLY A 332 29.55 22.94 -3.43
CA GLY A 332 29.77 24.00 -2.46
C GLY A 332 28.47 24.69 -2.03
N ASN A 333 28.04 24.60 -0.84
CA ASN A 333 26.87 25.23 -0.16
C ASN A 333 25.56 25.43 -0.99
N ASN A 334 25.46 24.86 -2.19
CA ASN A 334 24.33 25.02 -3.07
C ASN A 334 23.40 23.77 -2.94
N ALA A 335 22.38 23.93 -2.13
CA ALA A 335 21.38 22.86 -1.92
C ALA A 335 20.53 22.62 -3.19
N ILE A 336 20.12 21.39 -3.42
CA ILE A 336 19.00 21.09 -4.31
C ILE A 336 17.77 21.76 -3.70
N LYS A 337 17.09 22.57 -4.50
CA LYS A 337 15.76 23.05 -4.16
C LYS A 337 14.75 21.99 -4.57
N PHE A 338 13.74 21.78 -3.77
CA PHE A 338 12.63 20.94 -4.19
C PHE A 338 11.30 21.58 -3.84
N THR A 339 10.30 21.28 -4.64
CA THR A 339 8.90 21.59 -4.36
C THR A 339 8.14 20.29 -4.16
N VAL A 340 7.11 20.31 -3.31
CA VAL A 340 6.20 19.19 -3.13
C VAL A 340 4.82 19.63 -3.54
N GLN A 341 4.28 19.01 -4.57
CA GLN A 341 2.88 19.16 -4.93
C GLN A 341 2.11 18.05 -4.24
N VAL A 342 1.08 18.39 -3.47
CA VAL A 342 0.20 17.43 -2.81
C VAL A 342 -1.16 17.50 -3.51
N THR A 343 -1.65 16.34 -3.93
CA THR A 343 -2.98 16.20 -4.53
C THR A 343 -3.71 15.05 -3.85
N GLU A 344 -5.04 15.04 -3.98
CA GLU A 344 -5.77 13.80 -3.69
C GLU A 344 -5.23 12.71 -4.62
N TRP A 345 -5.18 11.49 -4.14
CA TRP A 345 -4.89 10.34 -4.96
C TRP A 345 -6.10 10.08 -5.89
N VAL A 346 -6.07 10.65 -7.10
CA VAL A 346 -7.22 10.74 -8.01
C VAL A 346 -6.98 9.90 -9.27
N GLU A 347 -8.03 9.21 -9.76
CA GLU A 347 -8.03 8.58 -11.09
C GLU A 347 -7.84 9.64 -12.20
N GLU A 348 -6.89 9.42 -13.10
CA GLU A 348 -6.96 10.05 -14.41
C GLU A 348 -8.07 9.36 -15.23
N THR A 349 -9.20 10.03 -15.42
CA THR A 349 -10.14 9.62 -16.45
C THR A 349 -9.46 9.87 -17.79
N LYS A 350 -9.03 8.82 -18.48
CA LYS A 350 -8.82 8.90 -19.92
C LYS A 350 -10.21 9.01 -20.51
N ASP A 351 -10.60 10.21 -20.97
CA ASP A 351 -11.67 10.36 -21.91
C ASP A 351 -11.28 9.55 -23.16
N VAL A 352 -11.90 8.41 -23.34
CA VAL A 352 -11.89 7.70 -24.60
C VAL A 352 -12.98 8.36 -25.42
N ASP A 353 -12.59 9.33 -26.26
CA ASP A 353 -13.44 9.82 -27.31
C ASP A 353 -13.83 8.61 -28.19
N MET A 354 -15.13 8.29 -28.21
CA MET A 354 -15.71 7.28 -29.12
C MET A 354 -16.02 7.91 -30.47
#